data_d95ce5df6de13e52746c563a759f7cae
#
_entry.id   d95ce5df6de13e52746c563a759f7cae
#
_cell.length_a   1.000
_cell.length_b   1.000
_cell.length_c   1.000
_cell.angle_alpha   90.00
_cell.angle_beta   90.00
_cell.angle_gamma   90.00
#
_symmetry.space_group_name_H-M   'P 1'
#
loop_
_entity.id
_entity.type
_entity.pdbx_description
1 polymer ?
#
loop_
_entity_poly.entity_id
_entity_poly.type
_entity_poly.pdbx_seq_one_letter_code
_entity_poly.pdbx_strand_id
1 'polypeptide(L)'
;MCIRDRNKYLNLLKSIDSKISNTPSYLFTASALDQQNINLGLDLANNSINIENQNLYEVQDESIGWITGSQVCFCAEAFPTVGPYHKDAPALTVLGTVLRNGYLHSAIREKGGAYGSGASQDSSNKVFRFFSYRDPKCSETFTEFKNSREWSIKHITEEQLEEGILNVISSIDKPLSPYGEAMSDFINELNQKTQEERLQFRSQVKECKLNDLIRVSKKYLFNKSKLSVIAGESFTKELKDLGFKIQNI
;
A
#
# COMPACT_ATOMS: atom_id res chain seq x y z
N MET A 1 3.66 -0.64 -36.19
CA MET A 1 4.90 0.02 -35.66
C MET A 1 5.73 0.42 -36.88
N CYS A 2 5.91 1.72 -37.08
CA CYS A 2 6.60 2.23 -38.28
C CYS A 2 8.11 1.99 -38.17
N ILE A 3 8.74 1.60 -39.30
CA ILE A 3 10.21 1.34 -39.38
C ILE A 3 11.02 2.59 -38.95
N ARG A 4 10.46 3.79 -39.10
CA ARG A 4 11.08 5.06 -38.67
C ARG A 4 11.36 5.13 -37.17
N ASP A 5 10.57 4.45 -36.35
CA ASP A 5 10.69 4.55 -34.89
C ASP A 5 11.65 3.51 -34.30
N ARG A 6 12.03 2.49 -35.08
CA ARG A 6 12.87 1.38 -34.62
C ARG A 6 14.19 1.85 -33.99
N ASN A 7 14.89 2.76 -34.65
CA ASN A 7 16.18 3.27 -34.16
C ASN A 7 16.01 4.08 -32.86
N LYS A 8 14.93 4.83 -32.73
CA LYS A 8 14.60 5.56 -31.50
C LYS A 8 14.39 4.59 -30.34
N TYR A 9 13.59 3.53 -30.55
CA TYR A 9 13.38 2.50 -29.52
C TYR A 9 14.63 1.71 -29.19
N LEU A 10 15.45 1.35 -30.17
CA LEU A 10 16.74 0.68 -29.94
C LEU A 10 17.68 1.54 -29.11
N ASN A 11 17.76 2.84 -29.40
CA ASN A 11 18.61 3.73 -28.63
C ASN A 11 18.09 3.92 -27.20
N LEU A 12 16.77 3.98 -27.01
CA LEU A 12 16.15 4.02 -25.69
C LEU A 12 16.45 2.75 -24.89
N LEU A 13 16.27 1.58 -25.51
CA LEU A 13 16.58 0.28 -24.87
C LEU A 13 18.06 0.17 -24.49
N LYS A 14 19.00 0.58 -25.37
CA LYS A 14 20.42 0.63 -25.05
C LYS A 14 20.73 1.58 -23.90
N SER A 15 20.05 2.73 -23.85
CA SER A 15 20.22 3.68 -22.75
C SER A 15 19.72 3.11 -21.42
N ILE A 16 18.58 2.39 -21.44
CA ILE A 16 18.04 1.70 -20.26
C ILE A 16 18.98 0.59 -19.81
N ASP A 17 19.42 -0.26 -20.76
CA ASP A 17 20.37 -1.35 -20.50
C ASP A 17 21.67 -0.83 -19.87
N SER A 18 22.27 0.22 -20.45
CA SER A 18 23.45 0.87 -19.88
C SER A 18 23.21 1.42 -18.46
N LYS A 19 22.06 2.00 -18.20
CA LYS A 19 21.72 2.48 -16.85
C LYS A 19 21.60 1.32 -15.86
N ILE A 20 20.90 0.24 -16.23
CA ILE A 20 20.75 -0.95 -15.37
C ILE A 20 22.10 -1.58 -15.10
N SER A 21 22.92 -1.79 -16.15
CA SER A 21 24.23 -2.45 -16.03
C SER A 21 25.25 -1.64 -15.21
N ASN A 22 25.11 -0.32 -15.15
CA ASN A 22 25.98 0.56 -14.35
C ASN A 22 25.38 0.91 -12.96
N THR A 23 24.22 0.37 -12.61
CA THR A 23 23.62 0.58 -11.29
C THR A 23 24.21 -0.43 -10.30
N PRO A 24 24.52 -0.03 -9.05
CA PRO A 24 24.93 -0.97 -8.03
C PRO A 24 23.91 -2.10 -7.88
N SER A 25 24.40 -3.32 -7.92
CA SER A 25 23.57 -4.52 -7.81
C SER A 25 23.84 -5.23 -6.49
N TYR A 26 22.81 -5.79 -5.89
CA TYR A 26 22.92 -6.59 -4.68
C TYR A 26 22.68 -8.05 -5.03
N LEU A 27 23.54 -8.92 -4.51
CA LEU A 27 23.36 -10.35 -4.62
C LEU A 27 22.82 -10.88 -3.29
N PHE A 28 21.70 -11.56 -3.37
CA PHE A 28 21.11 -12.29 -2.27
C PHE A 28 21.22 -13.79 -2.53
N THR A 29 21.72 -14.53 -1.55
CA THR A 29 21.79 -16.00 -1.60
C THR A 29 21.10 -16.61 -0.40
N ALA A 30 20.22 -17.57 -0.64
CA ALA A 30 19.57 -18.38 0.40
C ALA A 30 20.00 -19.84 0.21
N SER A 31 20.75 -20.39 1.15
CA SER A 31 21.26 -21.75 1.08
C SER A 31 21.36 -22.38 2.47
N ALA A 32 21.17 -23.68 2.55
CA ALA A 32 21.47 -24.49 3.75
C ALA A 32 22.97 -24.76 3.90
N LEU A 33 23.78 -24.44 2.89
CA LEU A 33 25.23 -24.59 2.93
C LEU A 33 25.87 -23.37 3.59
N ASP A 34 27.01 -23.59 4.24
CA ASP A 34 27.80 -22.52 4.82
C ASP A 34 28.19 -21.51 3.71
N GLN A 35 27.86 -20.24 3.92
CA GLN A 35 28.05 -19.17 2.92
C GLN A 35 29.51 -19.03 2.47
N GLN A 36 30.47 -19.41 3.31
CA GLN A 36 31.89 -19.37 2.99
C GLN A 36 32.30 -20.30 1.83
N ASN A 37 31.46 -21.26 1.48
CA ASN A 37 31.74 -22.24 0.43
C ASN A 37 31.04 -21.96 -0.90
N ILE A 38 30.30 -20.84 -1.03
CA ILE A 38 29.62 -20.48 -2.27
C ILE A 38 30.56 -19.57 -3.10
N ASN A 39 31.37 -20.20 -3.95
CA ASN A 39 32.15 -19.45 -4.92
C ASN A 39 31.34 -19.21 -6.20
N LEU A 40 30.76 -18.01 -6.31
CA LEU A 40 29.95 -17.60 -7.46
C LEU A 40 30.76 -17.04 -8.62
N GLY A 41 32.10 -16.95 -8.47
CA GLY A 41 32.97 -16.34 -9.50
C GLY A 41 32.64 -14.86 -9.79
N LEU A 42 31.95 -14.18 -8.87
CA LEU A 42 31.57 -12.78 -9.00
C LEU A 42 32.49 -11.93 -8.10
N ASP A 43 33.02 -10.84 -8.64
CA ASP A 43 33.70 -9.80 -7.86
C ASP A 43 32.62 -8.95 -7.13
N LEU A 44 32.30 -9.36 -5.91
CA LEU A 44 31.32 -8.65 -5.09
C LEU A 44 32.06 -7.60 -4.26
N ALA A 45 31.85 -6.33 -4.59
CA ALA A 45 32.33 -5.25 -3.75
C ALA A 45 31.50 -5.20 -2.44
N ASN A 46 32.18 -5.21 -1.30
CA ASN A 46 31.55 -5.01 0.01
C ASN A 46 31.11 -3.55 0.17
N ASN A 47 30.05 -3.15 -0.51
CA ASN A 47 29.48 -1.82 -0.39
C ASN A 47 28.28 -1.85 0.58
N SER A 48 28.29 -0.97 1.55
CA SER A 48 27.12 -0.71 2.39
C SER A 48 25.96 -0.19 1.52
N ILE A 49 24.76 -0.74 1.76
CA ILE A 49 23.54 -0.30 1.09
C ILE A 49 23.21 1.11 1.57
N ASN A 50 23.42 2.10 0.74
CA ASN A 50 22.97 3.46 1.00
C ASN A 50 21.86 3.80 0.02
N ILE A 51 20.61 3.53 0.43
CA ILE A 51 19.42 3.89 -0.35
C ILE A 51 19.06 5.32 0.02
N GLU A 52 19.44 6.27 -0.82
CA GLU A 52 18.91 7.62 -0.71
C GLU A 52 17.39 7.60 -0.94
N ASN A 53 16.63 8.05 0.06
CA ASN A 53 15.20 8.30 -0.08
C ASN A 53 14.98 9.48 -1.02
N GLN A 54 14.95 9.20 -2.32
CA GLN A 54 14.55 10.22 -3.30
C GLN A 54 13.02 10.36 -3.24
N ASN A 55 12.55 11.54 -2.90
CA ASN A 55 11.17 11.94 -3.12
C ASN A 55 10.96 12.10 -4.64
N LEU A 56 10.63 10.99 -5.30
CA LEU A 56 10.58 10.91 -6.77
C LEU A 56 9.35 11.57 -7.40
N TYR A 57 8.33 11.95 -6.60
CA TYR A 57 7.07 12.45 -7.17
C TYR A 57 6.52 13.63 -6.37
N GLU A 58 6.23 14.72 -7.09
CA GLU A 58 5.33 15.75 -6.58
C GLU A 58 3.89 15.19 -6.57
N VAL A 59 3.29 15.15 -5.39
CA VAL A 59 1.89 14.74 -5.25
C VAL A 59 1.01 15.84 -5.82
N GLN A 60 0.38 15.59 -6.96
CA GLN A 60 -0.59 16.51 -7.54
C GLN A 60 -1.75 16.76 -6.57
N ASP A 61 -2.18 18.04 -6.46
CA ASP A 61 -3.21 18.42 -5.49
C ASP A 61 -4.65 18.16 -5.95
N GLU A 62 -4.82 17.58 -7.14
CA GLU A 62 -6.10 17.33 -7.79
C GLU A 62 -6.57 15.89 -7.62
N SER A 63 -7.89 15.71 -7.50
CA SER A 63 -8.53 14.39 -7.63
C SER A 63 -8.64 14.03 -9.11
N ILE A 64 -8.10 12.87 -9.51
CA ILE A 64 -8.01 12.48 -10.92
C ILE A 64 -8.88 11.26 -11.17
N GLY A 65 -9.71 11.36 -12.24
CA GLY A 65 -10.50 10.26 -12.80
C GLY A 65 -9.92 9.84 -14.15
N TRP A 66 -9.41 8.60 -14.22
CA TRP A 66 -8.87 7.98 -15.42
C TRP A 66 -9.98 7.22 -16.14
N ILE A 67 -10.28 7.60 -17.39
CA ILE A 67 -11.32 6.95 -18.19
C ILE A 67 -10.68 5.93 -19.14
N THR A 68 -11.20 4.71 -19.07
CA THR A 68 -10.74 3.54 -19.84
C THR A 68 -11.94 2.82 -20.47
N GLY A 69 -11.70 1.75 -21.25
CA GLY A 69 -12.75 0.87 -21.76
C GLY A 69 -13.39 -0.07 -20.71
N SER A 70 -13.15 0.15 -19.41
CA SER A 70 -13.73 -0.68 -18.33
C SER A 70 -15.23 -0.45 -18.18
N GLN A 71 -15.97 -1.46 -17.71
CA GLN A 71 -17.38 -1.34 -17.32
C GLN A 71 -17.57 -1.15 -15.80
N VAL A 72 -16.48 -1.13 -15.05
CA VAL A 72 -16.44 -1.03 -13.59
C VAL A 72 -15.44 0.00 -13.14
N CYS A 73 -15.56 0.43 -11.87
CA CYS A 73 -14.66 1.38 -11.25
C CYS A 73 -13.60 0.69 -10.37
N PHE A 74 -12.51 1.41 -10.16
CA PHE A 74 -11.47 1.13 -9.17
C PHE A 74 -11.28 2.43 -8.40
N CYS A 75 -11.88 2.52 -7.21
CA CYS A 75 -11.87 3.74 -6.40
C CYS A 75 -10.76 3.69 -5.36
N ALA A 76 -10.13 4.82 -5.11
CA ALA A 76 -9.14 4.99 -4.06
C ALA A 76 -9.28 6.35 -3.38
N GLU A 77 -9.15 6.36 -2.05
CA GLU A 77 -9.01 7.56 -1.22
C GLU A 77 -7.79 7.40 -0.32
N ALA A 78 -6.91 8.41 -0.28
CA ALA A 78 -5.66 8.36 0.46
C ALA A 78 -5.51 9.55 1.40
N PHE A 79 -5.04 9.27 2.61
CA PHE A 79 -4.77 10.24 3.67
C PHE A 79 -3.28 10.22 4.01
N PRO A 80 -2.61 11.37 4.10
CA PRO A 80 -1.24 11.42 4.59
C PRO A 80 -1.22 10.99 6.07
N THR A 81 -0.29 10.10 6.39
CA THR A 81 -0.10 9.56 7.74
C THR A 81 1.38 9.51 8.13
N VAL A 82 1.81 8.45 8.78
CA VAL A 82 3.12 8.33 9.43
C VAL A 82 3.93 7.17 8.88
N GLY A 83 5.25 7.27 9.04
CA GLY A 83 6.19 6.23 8.68
C GLY A 83 6.17 5.04 9.66
N PRO A 84 6.95 3.97 9.34
CA PRO A 84 6.87 2.68 10.02
C PRO A 84 7.26 2.74 11.51
N TYR A 85 8.13 3.66 11.90
CA TYR A 85 8.65 3.76 13.27
C TYR A 85 7.87 4.75 14.15
N HIS A 86 6.82 5.33 13.62
CA HIS A 86 6.00 6.25 14.41
C HIS A 86 5.06 5.48 15.33
N LYS A 87 4.88 5.95 16.56
CA LYS A 87 4.02 5.33 17.59
C LYS A 87 2.57 5.07 17.16
N ASP A 88 2.07 5.81 16.17
CA ASP A 88 0.71 5.66 15.67
C ASP A 88 0.60 4.61 14.55
N ALA A 89 1.72 4.12 13.98
CA ALA A 89 1.71 3.18 12.87
C ALA A 89 1.05 1.83 13.22
N PRO A 90 1.30 1.22 14.40
CA PRO A 90 0.61 -0.02 14.79
C PRO A 90 -0.90 0.14 14.87
N ALA A 91 -1.39 1.21 15.53
CA ALA A 91 -2.82 1.48 15.67
C ALA A 91 -3.49 1.75 14.32
N LEU A 92 -2.83 2.45 13.38
CA LEU A 92 -3.31 2.65 12.02
C LEU A 92 -3.39 1.33 11.24
N THR A 93 -2.42 0.43 11.44
CA THR A 93 -2.42 -0.89 10.79
C THR A 93 -3.59 -1.74 11.28
N VAL A 94 -3.83 -1.78 12.60
CA VAL A 94 -4.99 -2.47 13.18
C VAL A 94 -6.30 -1.84 12.71
N LEU A 95 -6.39 -0.50 12.71
CA LEU A 95 -7.57 0.23 12.22
C LEU A 95 -7.91 -0.14 10.77
N GLY A 96 -6.91 -0.27 9.89
CA GLY A 96 -7.11 -0.70 8.50
C GLY A 96 -7.81 -2.06 8.41
N THR A 97 -7.38 -3.01 9.22
CA THR A 97 -7.97 -4.35 9.29
C THR A 97 -9.40 -4.31 9.84
N VAL A 98 -9.62 -3.55 10.93
CA VAL A 98 -10.94 -3.40 11.55
C VAL A 98 -11.93 -2.73 10.59
N LEU A 99 -11.54 -1.66 9.91
CA LEU A 99 -12.39 -1.01 8.90
C LEU A 99 -12.72 -1.92 7.73
N ARG A 100 -11.74 -2.67 7.24
CA ARG A 100 -11.93 -3.62 6.14
C ARG A 100 -12.97 -4.68 6.48
N ASN A 101 -12.82 -5.35 7.62
CA ASN A 101 -13.65 -6.49 8.00
C ASN A 101 -14.97 -6.08 8.66
N GLY A 102 -14.92 -5.07 9.53
CA GLY A 102 -16.08 -4.63 10.33
C GLY A 102 -17.08 -3.76 9.58
N TYR A 103 -16.64 -3.07 8.51
CA TYR A 103 -17.52 -2.17 7.77
C TYR A 103 -17.48 -2.33 6.26
N LEU A 104 -16.31 -2.13 5.64
CA LEU A 104 -16.19 -1.98 4.18
C LEU A 104 -16.58 -3.24 3.42
N HIS A 105 -16.26 -4.42 3.96
CA HIS A 105 -16.64 -5.68 3.34
C HIS A 105 -18.16 -5.78 3.16
N SER A 106 -18.93 -5.51 4.22
CA SER A 106 -20.39 -5.58 4.13
C SER A 106 -20.99 -4.45 3.28
N ALA A 107 -20.51 -3.20 3.45
CA ALA A 107 -21.09 -2.05 2.77
C ALA A 107 -20.79 -2.04 1.26
N ILE A 108 -19.54 -2.31 0.87
CA ILE A 108 -19.08 -2.13 -0.51
C ILE A 108 -19.13 -3.43 -1.29
N ARG A 109 -18.74 -4.58 -0.69
CA ARG A 109 -18.76 -5.86 -1.39
C ARG A 109 -20.14 -6.51 -1.37
N GLU A 110 -20.70 -6.78 -0.18
CA GLU A 110 -21.93 -7.56 -0.08
C GLU A 110 -23.15 -6.76 -0.58
N LYS A 111 -23.31 -5.51 -0.11
CA LYS A 111 -24.42 -4.64 -0.48
C LYS A 111 -24.13 -3.80 -1.74
N GLY A 112 -22.90 -3.36 -1.92
CA GLY A 112 -22.46 -2.54 -3.04
C GLY A 112 -22.27 -3.33 -4.33
N GLY A 113 -21.87 -4.61 -4.24
CA GLY A 113 -21.63 -5.48 -5.39
C GLY A 113 -20.21 -5.39 -5.95
N ALA A 114 -19.30 -4.67 -5.31
CA ALA A 114 -17.89 -4.67 -5.68
C ALA A 114 -17.25 -6.04 -5.47
N TYR A 115 -16.28 -6.40 -6.30
CA TYR A 115 -15.55 -7.66 -6.12
C TYR A 115 -14.71 -7.64 -4.84
N GLY A 116 -14.15 -6.48 -4.48
CA GLY A 116 -13.43 -6.31 -3.23
C GLY A 116 -13.27 -4.87 -2.81
N SER A 117 -13.03 -4.68 -1.52
CA SER A 117 -12.78 -3.39 -0.89
C SER A 117 -11.88 -3.55 0.32
N GLY A 118 -11.29 -2.46 0.76
CA GLY A 118 -10.48 -2.48 1.97
C GLY A 118 -9.96 -1.13 2.40
N ALA A 119 -9.31 -1.17 3.56
CA ALA A 119 -8.52 -0.08 4.11
C ALA A 119 -7.17 -0.63 4.58
N SER A 120 -6.11 0.14 4.45
CA SER A 120 -4.79 -0.27 4.90
C SER A 120 -3.87 0.92 5.16
N GLN A 121 -3.01 0.77 6.17
CA GLN A 121 -1.86 1.65 6.40
C GLN A 121 -0.70 1.18 5.53
N ASP A 122 -0.18 2.08 4.70
CA ASP A 122 1.09 1.92 3.99
C ASP A 122 2.12 2.83 4.66
N SER A 123 2.84 2.27 5.60
CA SER A 123 3.81 3.03 6.39
C SER A 123 5.05 3.43 5.58
N SER A 124 5.40 2.69 4.53
CA SER A 124 6.53 3.04 3.66
C SER A 124 6.26 4.31 2.87
N ASN A 125 5.03 4.46 2.37
CA ASN A 125 4.58 5.66 1.66
C ASN A 125 3.94 6.70 2.60
N LYS A 126 3.82 6.43 3.90
CA LYS A 126 3.19 7.31 4.91
C LYS A 126 1.74 7.66 4.56
N VAL A 127 0.97 6.68 4.10
CA VAL A 127 -0.39 6.86 3.60
C VAL A 127 -1.33 5.83 4.22
N PHE A 128 -2.51 6.28 4.66
CA PHE A 128 -3.65 5.40 4.90
C PHE A 128 -4.57 5.48 3.70
N ARG A 129 -4.95 4.33 3.14
CA ARG A 129 -5.77 4.26 1.93
C ARG A 129 -7.01 3.42 2.13
N PHE A 130 -8.11 3.89 1.53
CA PHE A 130 -9.30 3.12 1.22
C PHE A 130 -9.27 2.77 -0.26
N PHE A 131 -9.81 1.62 -0.61
CA PHE A 131 -9.89 1.19 -2.02
C PHE A 131 -11.06 0.26 -2.27
N SER A 132 -11.56 0.30 -3.50
CA SER A 132 -12.43 -0.75 -4.07
C SER A 132 -11.91 -1.15 -5.45
N TYR A 133 -12.25 -2.35 -5.87
CA TYR A 133 -11.92 -2.82 -7.21
C TYR A 133 -13.02 -3.67 -7.83
N ARG A 134 -13.15 -3.54 -9.16
CA ARG A 134 -14.26 -4.09 -9.93
C ARG A 134 -15.60 -3.72 -9.29
N ASP A 135 -15.77 -2.44 -9.08
CA ASP A 135 -16.89 -1.85 -8.37
C ASP A 135 -17.92 -1.34 -9.38
N PRO A 136 -19.20 -1.75 -9.31
CA PRO A 136 -20.24 -1.23 -10.19
C PRO A 136 -20.72 0.16 -9.78
N LYS A 137 -20.31 0.67 -8.61
CA LYS A 137 -20.75 1.93 -8.03
C LYS A 137 -19.55 2.80 -7.70
N CYS A 138 -19.59 4.07 -8.07
CA CYS A 138 -18.49 4.98 -7.85
C CYS A 138 -18.79 5.97 -6.70
N SER A 139 -19.80 6.81 -6.82
CA SER A 139 -20.14 7.84 -5.81
C SER A 139 -20.56 7.24 -4.48
N GLU A 140 -21.34 6.17 -4.52
CA GLU A 140 -21.75 5.45 -3.31
C GLU A 140 -20.54 4.90 -2.57
N THR A 141 -19.55 4.39 -3.28
CA THR A 141 -18.33 3.84 -2.68
C THR A 141 -17.52 4.91 -1.95
N PHE A 142 -17.36 6.11 -2.52
CA PHE A 142 -16.74 7.22 -1.80
C PHE A 142 -17.56 7.65 -0.59
N THR A 143 -18.89 7.58 -0.70
CA THR A 143 -19.79 7.82 0.46
C THR A 143 -19.55 6.78 1.55
N GLU A 144 -19.40 5.51 1.20
CA GLU A 144 -19.13 4.43 2.16
C GLU A 144 -17.72 4.55 2.78
N PHE A 145 -16.71 5.04 2.05
CA PHE A 145 -15.42 5.38 2.65
C PHE A 145 -15.59 6.45 3.74
N LYS A 146 -16.39 7.48 3.49
CA LYS A 146 -16.70 8.51 4.49
C LYS A 146 -17.46 7.94 5.68
N ASN A 147 -18.49 7.16 5.44
CA ASN A 147 -19.31 6.54 6.49
C ASN A 147 -18.49 5.61 7.38
N SER A 148 -17.54 4.86 6.80
CA SER A 148 -16.65 3.97 7.53
C SER A 148 -15.74 4.71 8.53
N ARG A 149 -15.32 5.93 8.21
CA ARG A 149 -14.54 6.79 9.12
C ARG A 149 -15.37 7.22 10.33
N GLU A 150 -16.62 7.62 10.10
CA GLU A 150 -17.52 7.98 11.19
C GLU A 150 -17.90 6.76 12.05
N TRP A 151 -18.10 5.60 11.39
CA TRP A 151 -18.33 4.34 12.07
C TRP A 151 -17.14 3.97 12.98
N SER A 152 -15.92 4.20 12.54
CA SER A 152 -14.70 3.88 13.30
C SER A 152 -14.58 4.65 14.62
N ILE A 153 -15.24 5.78 14.75
CA ILE A 153 -15.21 6.59 15.98
C ILE A 153 -16.28 6.14 16.98
N LYS A 154 -17.39 5.59 16.49
CA LYS A 154 -18.61 5.41 17.28
C LYS A 154 -18.95 3.94 17.56
N HIS A 155 -18.53 3.03 16.67
CA HIS A 155 -19.12 1.71 16.60
C HIS A 155 -18.14 0.54 16.62
N ILE A 156 -16.84 0.78 16.68
CA ILE A 156 -15.85 -0.30 16.85
C ILE A 156 -16.06 -0.94 18.23
N THR A 157 -16.16 -2.27 18.26
CA THR A 157 -16.27 -3.05 19.49
C THR A 157 -14.91 -3.61 19.92
N GLU A 158 -14.80 -4.01 21.19
CA GLU A 158 -13.60 -4.69 21.70
C GLU A 158 -13.34 -6.01 20.93
N GLU A 159 -14.39 -6.75 20.57
CA GLU A 159 -14.29 -7.97 19.78
C GLU A 159 -13.65 -7.70 18.40
N GLN A 160 -14.09 -6.66 17.71
CA GLN A 160 -13.51 -6.25 16.41
C GLN A 160 -12.07 -5.76 16.55
N LEU A 161 -11.72 -5.12 17.67
CA LEU A 161 -10.33 -4.77 17.97
C LEU A 161 -9.47 -6.03 18.13
N GLU A 162 -9.92 -7.00 18.93
CA GLU A 162 -9.21 -8.26 19.15
C GLU A 162 -9.03 -9.04 17.83
N GLU A 163 -10.07 -9.15 17.02
CA GLU A 163 -9.98 -9.73 15.67
C GLU A 163 -8.97 -8.98 14.80
N GLY A 164 -8.98 -7.65 14.83
CA GLY A 164 -8.05 -6.80 14.09
C GLY A 164 -6.60 -7.05 14.51
N ILE A 165 -6.33 -7.10 15.83
CA ILE A 165 -5.01 -7.41 16.39
C ILE A 165 -4.57 -8.81 15.96
N LEU A 166 -5.43 -9.83 16.11
CA LEU A 166 -5.12 -11.21 15.72
C LEU A 166 -4.80 -11.32 14.22
N ASN A 167 -5.54 -10.65 13.35
CA ASN A 167 -5.28 -10.63 11.91
C ASN A 167 -3.91 -10.01 11.59
N VAL A 168 -3.58 -8.88 12.22
CA VAL A 168 -2.28 -8.22 12.01
C VAL A 168 -1.14 -9.11 12.52
N ILE A 169 -1.26 -9.66 13.73
CA ILE A 169 -0.24 -10.54 14.32
C ILE A 169 -0.07 -11.81 13.46
N SER A 170 -1.16 -12.42 13.01
CA SER A 170 -1.11 -13.58 12.12
C SER A 170 -0.40 -13.30 10.80
N SER A 171 -0.53 -12.07 10.29
CA SER A 171 0.18 -11.64 9.09
C SER A 171 1.68 -11.42 9.33
N ILE A 172 2.05 -10.89 10.51
CA ILE A 172 3.44 -10.67 10.91
C ILE A 172 4.14 -12.00 11.22
N ASP A 173 3.47 -12.87 11.95
CA ASP A 173 4.02 -14.14 12.46
C ASP A 173 3.81 -15.31 11.47
N LYS A 174 3.35 -15.02 10.24
CA LYS A 174 3.11 -16.06 9.24
C LYS A 174 4.38 -16.86 8.97
N PRO A 175 4.37 -18.18 9.17
CA PRO A 175 5.52 -19.02 8.82
C PRO A 175 5.85 -18.90 7.32
N LEU A 176 7.11 -18.69 7.04
CA LEU A 176 7.61 -18.64 5.68
C LEU A 176 8.45 -19.89 5.39
N SER A 177 8.66 -20.18 4.11
CA SER A 177 9.69 -21.17 3.73
C SER A 177 11.08 -20.59 4.05
N PRO A 178 12.12 -21.43 4.18
CA PRO A 178 13.49 -20.93 4.40
C PRO A 178 13.94 -19.86 3.39
N TYR A 179 13.57 -20.03 2.12
CA TYR A 179 13.78 -19.00 1.09
C TYR A 179 12.99 -17.73 1.38
N GLY A 180 11.72 -17.86 1.78
CA GLY A 180 10.85 -16.73 2.10
C GLY A 180 11.36 -15.93 3.29
N GLU A 181 11.88 -16.59 4.33
CA GLU A 181 12.50 -15.92 5.48
C GLU A 181 13.73 -15.15 5.08
N ALA A 182 14.66 -15.79 4.35
CA ALA A 182 15.86 -15.17 3.87
C ALA A 182 15.57 -13.97 2.94
N MET A 183 14.58 -14.08 2.05
CA MET A 183 14.15 -12.98 1.18
C MET A 183 13.52 -11.84 2.00
N SER A 184 12.71 -12.16 3.01
CA SER A 184 12.12 -11.17 3.91
C SER A 184 13.19 -10.41 4.68
N ASP A 185 14.20 -11.10 5.19
CA ASP A 185 15.30 -10.46 5.92
C ASP A 185 16.15 -9.58 5.00
N PHE A 186 16.43 -10.02 3.78
CA PHE A 186 17.11 -9.21 2.78
C PHE A 186 16.32 -7.93 2.45
N ILE A 187 15.02 -8.03 2.22
CA ILE A 187 14.16 -6.85 1.97
C ILE A 187 14.10 -5.91 3.19
N ASN A 188 14.08 -6.47 4.40
CA ASN A 188 14.11 -5.67 5.63
C ASN A 188 15.45 -4.93 5.76
N GLU A 189 16.56 -5.56 5.45
CA GLU A 189 17.89 -4.94 5.43
C GLU A 189 17.96 -3.81 4.41
N LEU A 190 17.49 -4.04 3.17
CA LEU A 190 17.38 -3.01 2.13
C LEU A 190 16.55 -1.80 2.59
N ASN A 191 15.48 -2.03 3.36
CA ASN A 191 14.64 -0.98 3.90
C ASN A 191 15.11 -0.45 5.26
N GLN A 192 16.28 -0.86 5.74
CA GLN A 192 16.86 -0.48 7.03
C GLN A 192 15.93 -0.76 8.22
N LYS A 193 15.14 -1.84 8.13
CA LYS A 193 14.26 -2.30 9.21
C LYS A 193 14.99 -3.26 10.11
N THR A 194 15.32 -2.79 11.33
CA THR A 194 16.00 -3.65 12.31
C THR A 194 15.06 -4.69 12.92
N GLN A 195 15.63 -5.73 13.52
CA GLN A 195 14.86 -6.75 14.22
C GLN A 195 14.17 -6.16 15.45
N GLU A 196 14.85 -5.27 16.18
CA GLU A 196 14.31 -4.57 17.35
C GLU A 196 13.06 -3.77 17.00
N GLU A 197 13.09 -3.03 15.89
CA GLU A 197 11.95 -2.24 15.42
C GLU A 197 10.77 -3.12 15.02
N ARG A 198 11.04 -4.28 14.40
CA ARG A 198 9.99 -5.26 14.07
C ARG A 198 9.35 -5.85 15.33
N LEU A 199 10.14 -6.21 16.32
CA LEU A 199 9.65 -6.73 17.60
C LEU A 199 8.88 -5.66 18.38
N GLN A 200 9.36 -4.42 18.39
CA GLN A 200 8.66 -3.30 19.01
C GLN A 200 7.31 -3.03 18.34
N PHE A 201 7.26 -2.99 17.01
CA PHE A 201 6.00 -2.82 16.27
C PHE A 201 5.00 -3.94 16.63
N ARG A 202 5.47 -5.19 16.65
CA ARG A 202 4.65 -6.35 17.04
C ARG A 202 4.10 -6.22 18.47
N SER A 203 4.92 -5.81 19.43
CA SER A 203 4.47 -5.56 20.81
C SER A 203 3.40 -4.46 20.87
N GLN A 204 3.65 -3.34 20.18
CA GLN A 204 2.71 -2.21 20.13
C GLN A 204 1.37 -2.58 19.46
N VAL A 205 1.37 -3.48 18.46
CA VAL A 205 0.13 -4.02 17.88
C VAL A 205 -0.65 -4.80 18.93
N LYS A 206 0.01 -5.66 19.73
CA LYS A 206 -0.64 -6.45 20.80
C LYS A 206 -1.20 -5.59 21.92
N GLU A 207 -0.58 -4.47 22.22
CA GLU A 207 -0.95 -3.54 23.30
C GLU A 207 -1.98 -2.49 22.86
N CYS A 208 -2.38 -2.51 21.57
CA CYS A 208 -3.32 -1.55 20.98
C CYS A 208 -4.69 -1.63 21.67
N LYS A 209 -5.25 -0.47 22.00
CA LYS A 209 -6.56 -0.33 22.68
C LYS A 209 -7.57 0.37 21.78
N LEU A 210 -8.84 0.19 22.07
CA LEU A 210 -9.93 0.82 21.34
C LEU A 210 -9.76 2.35 21.24
N ASN A 211 -9.35 2.99 22.32
CA ASN A 211 -9.08 4.41 22.35
C ASN A 211 -7.96 4.84 21.40
N ASP A 212 -6.98 3.96 21.12
CA ASP A 212 -5.92 4.25 20.15
C ASP A 212 -6.48 4.27 18.73
N LEU A 213 -7.36 3.34 18.37
CA LEU A 213 -8.02 3.32 17.06
C LEU A 213 -8.86 4.58 16.84
N ILE A 214 -9.66 4.95 17.84
CA ILE A 214 -10.49 6.18 17.80
C ILE A 214 -9.62 7.42 17.66
N ARG A 215 -8.53 7.49 18.41
CA ARG A 215 -7.57 8.60 18.40
C ARG A 215 -6.91 8.76 17.02
N VAL A 216 -6.37 7.67 16.45
CA VAL A 216 -5.70 7.74 15.16
C VAL A 216 -6.69 7.97 14.02
N SER A 217 -7.90 7.42 14.09
CA SER A 217 -8.96 7.71 13.14
C SER A 217 -9.27 9.21 13.12
N LYS A 218 -9.56 9.81 14.26
CA LYS A 218 -9.83 11.26 14.39
C LYS A 218 -8.65 12.11 13.90
N LYS A 219 -7.43 11.71 14.22
CA LYS A 219 -6.22 12.48 13.91
C LYS A 219 -5.88 12.49 12.43
N TYR A 220 -6.07 11.37 11.73
CA TYR A 220 -5.57 11.20 10.37
C TYR A 220 -6.65 11.12 9.31
N LEU A 221 -7.81 10.50 9.58
CA LEU A 221 -8.80 10.20 8.56
C LEU A 221 -9.89 11.28 8.37
N PHE A 222 -9.78 12.39 9.10
CA PHE A 222 -10.67 13.57 8.95
C PHE A 222 -9.95 14.79 8.40
N ASN A 223 -8.73 14.60 7.92
CA ASN A 223 -7.96 15.61 7.21
C ASN A 223 -8.28 15.60 5.70
N LYS A 224 -7.65 16.51 4.96
CA LYS A 224 -7.73 16.54 3.50
C LYS A 224 -7.19 15.25 2.92
N SER A 225 -8.01 14.57 2.13
CA SER A 225 -7.64 13.35 1.40
C SER A 225 -7.40 13.65 -0.08
N LYS A 226 -6.86 12.66 -0.78
CA LYS A 226 -6.75 12.63 -2.24
C LYS A 226 -7.59 11.49 -2.77
N LEU A 227 -8.38 11.79 -3.80
CA LEU A 227 -9.21 10.81 -4.46
C LEU A 227 -8.62 10.45 -5.82
N SER A 228 -8.69 9.19 -6.18
CA SER A 228 -8.36 8.71 -7.52
C SER A 228 -9.33 7.62 -7.93
N VAL A 229 -9.64 7.57 -9.21
CA VAL A 229 -10.52 6.53 -9.76
C VAL A 229 -10.09 6.16 -11.18
N ILE A 230 -10.16 4.87 -11.47
CA ILE A 230 -10.14 4.35 -12.84
C ILE A 230 -11.53 3.84 -13.13
N ALA A 231 -12.17 4.28 -14.23
CA ALA A 231 -13.54 3.94 -14.53
C ALA A 231 -13.80 3.90 -16.04
N GLY A 232 -14.97 3.38 -16.41
CA GLY A 232 -15.43 3.40 -17.78
C GLY A 232 -16.06 4.73 -18.20
N GLU A 233 -16.26 4.91 -19.50
CA GLU A 233 -16.86 6.14 -20.07
C GLU A 233 -18.24 6.49 -19.46
N SER A 234 -19.03 5.48 -19.10
CA SER A 234 -20.36 5.66 -18.50
C SER A 234 -20.33 6.46 -17.18
N PHE A 235 -19.21 6.43 -16.45
CA PHE A 235 -19.03 7.13 -15.19
C PHE A 235 -18.53 8.59 -15.34
N THR A 236 -18.21 9.04 -16.56
CA THR A 236 -17.58 10.33 -16.79
C THR A 236 -18.38 11.51 -16.22
N LYS A 237 -19.72 11.47 -16.37
CA LYS A 237 -20.58 12.55 -15.84
C LYS A 237 -20.56 12.57 -14.32
N GLU A 238 -20.76 11.41 -13.70
CA GLU A 238 -20.75 11.23 -12.25
C GLU A 238 -19.42 11.71 -11.62
N LEU A 239 -18.29 11.35 -12.23
CA LEU A 239 -16.97 11.77 -11.79
C LEU A 239 -16.74 13.27 -11.87
N LYS A 240 -17.25 13.92 -12.94
CA LYS A 240 -17.21 15.39 -13.06
C LYS A 240 -18.04 16.06 -11.97
N ASP A 241 -19.23 15.52 -11.68
CA ASP A 241 -20.11 16.03 -10.64
C ASP A 241 -19.49 15.88 -9.23
N LEU A 242 -18.63 14.87 -9.02
CA LEU A 242 -17.82 14.67 -7.82
C LEU A 242 -16.54 15.54 -7.79
N GLY A 243 -16.28 16.33 -8.82
CA GLY A 243 -15.13 17.25 -8.88
C GLY A 243 -13.82 16.62 -9.35
N PHE A 244 -13.86 15.45 -10.00
CA PHE A 244 -12.66 14.84 -10.56
C PHE A 244 -12.22 15.53 -11.85
N LYS A 245 -10.92 15.74 -12.00
CA LYS A 245 -10.29 16.08 -13.28
C LYS A 245 -10.20 14.82 -14.14
N ILE A 246 -10.84 14.83 -15.29
CA ILE A 246 -10.92 13.65 -16.16
C ILE A 246 -9.69 13.60 -17.07
N GLN A 247 -9.08 12.40 -17.14
CA GLN A 247 -8.01 12.05 -18.08
C GLN A 247 -8.40 10.78 -18.83
N ASN A 248 -8.19 10.76 -20.15
CA ASN A 248 -8.41 9.58 -20.99
C ASN A 248 -7.08 8.84 -21.17
N ILE A 249 -7.13 7.49 -21.07
CA ILE A 249 -5.98 6.61 -21.28
C ILE A 249 -6.20 5.81 -22.58
#